data_d17aae0790a0bc7930b040867120210b
#
_entry.id   d17aae0790a0bc7930b040867120210b
#
_cell.length_a   1.000
_cell.length_b   1.000
_cell.length_c   1.000
_cell.angle_alpha   90.00
_cell.angle_beta   90.00
_cell.angle_gamma   90.00
#
_symmetry.space_group_name_H-M   'P 1'
#
loop_
_entity.id
_entity.type
_entity.pdbx_description
1 polymer ?
#
loop_
_entity_poly.entity_id
_entity_poly.type
_entity_poly.pdbx_seq_one_letter_code
_entity_poly.pdbx_strand_id
1 'polypeptide(L)'
;MDTIQALIKHYIESNGYTVYSISQHSGLNRTTLQKILSGQRKITKEIYEKLLPFFALSPIDKEELEQAFLINQIGPERFQTHMEIKRILEMSTSTLYQTDDSPYDLIVSNVDTWSNCMLIQGTYQIVNAIYSVALKNVTTEDHPFIYTFADMSHPYASIFFKPLYHPTFQPLHVKHLIEYQKTQMDGENYDNIHNIQILKNLLPSFAAFPGTFEVHYYYSARNRFKQQATAFPYYVITNTHVILLSPTYETALILSDKAIHEYYLHNYEQLLARSNILTSGAQTPLDLLNVLNGVDPALNYPICLNIQPTIEKYLTPEMIDKYMLE
;
A
#
# COMPACT_ATOMS: atom_id res chain seq x y z
N MET A 1 -6.40 5.60 -21.75
CA MET A 1 -6.26 4.25 -22.31
C MET A 1 -7.45 4.01 -23.23
N ASP A 2 -7.18 3.63 -24.44
CA ASP A 2 -8.24 3.37 -25.43
C ASP A 2 -9.04 2.12 -25.09
N THR A 3 -10.30 2.09 -25.52
CA THR A 3 -11.11 0.88 -25.31
C THR A 3 -10.61 -0.26 -26.19
N ILE A 4 -10.81 -1.51 -25.77
CA ILE A 4 -10.43 -2.67 -26.57
C ILE A 4 -11.06 -2.63 -27.97
N GLN A 5 -12.26 -2.06 -28.10
CA GLN A 5 -12.95 -1.90 -29.37
C GLN A 5 -12.23 -0.92 -30.29
N ALA A 6 -11.77 0.20 -29.73
CA ALA A 6 -11.02 1.21 -30.48
C ALA A 6 -9.68 0.66 -30.96
N LEU A 7 -8.95 -0.05 -30.09
CA LEU A 7 -7.67 -0.68 -30.44
C LEU A 7 -7.83 -1.75 -31.51
N ILE A 8 -8.79 -2.65 -31.35
CA ILE A 8 -9.05 -3.70 -32.38
C ILE A 8 -9.40 -3.06 -33.72
N LYS A 9 -10.25 -2.02 -33.72
CA LYS A 9 -10.60 -1.31 -34.94
C LYS A 9 -9.38 -0.67 -35.60
N HIS A 10 -8.55 0.01 -34.81
CA HIS A 10 -7.30 0.59 -35.25
C HIS A 10 -6.37 -0.46 -35.89
N TYR A 11 -6.15 -1.61 -35.25
CA TYR A 11 -5.28 -2.65 -35.79
C TYR A 11 -5.85 -3.34 -37.04
N ILE A 12 -7.17 -3.46 -37.16
CA ILE A 12 -7.81 -3.93 -38.39
C ILE A 12 -7.50 -2.99 -39.55
N GLU A 13 -7.69 -1.68 -39.34
CA GLU A 13 -7.50 -0.65 -40.38
C GLU A 13 -6.03 -0.48 -40.72
N SER A 14 -5.13 -0.39 -39.75
CA SER A 14 -3.69 -0.19 -39.95
C SER A 14 -3.00 -1.35 -40.65
N ASN A 15 -3.49 -2.59 -40.47
CA ASN A 15 -2.98 -3.76 -41.16
C ASN A 15 -3.66 -4.02 -42.51
N GLY A 16 -4.49 -3.09 -42.98
CA GLY A 16 -5.13 -3.18 -44.29
C GLY A 16 -6.25 -4.22 -44.41
N TYR A 17 -6.75 -4.70 -43.29
CA TYR A 17 -7.88 -5.63 -43.25
C TYR A 17 -9.22 -4.90 -43.23
N THR A 18 -10.24 -5.62 -43.67
CA THR A 18 -11.64 -5.22 -43.48
C THR A 18 -12.32 -6.23 -42.52
N VAL A 19 -13.42 -5.80 -41.90
CA VAL A 19 -14.23 -6.69 -41.07
C VAL A 19 -14.69 -7.93 -41.87
N TYR A 20 -14.90 -7.80 -43.15
CA TYR A 20 -15.26 -8.90 -44.02
C TYR A 20 -14.10 -9.88 -44.23
N SER A 21 -12.90 -9.36 -44.55
CA SER A 21 -11.72 -10.22 -44.77
C SER A 21 -11.33 -10.99 -43.49
N ILE A 22 -11.35 -10.32 -42.33
CA ILE A 22 -11.09 -11.02 -41.05
C ILE A 22 -12.16 -12.10 -40.79
N SER A 23 -13.44 -11.78 -41.02
CA SER A 23 -14.52 -12.75 -40.84
C SER A 23 -14.29 -14.03 -41.67
N GLN A 24 -13.86 -13.90 -42.92
CA GLN A 24 -13.57 -15.02 -43.82
C GLN A 24 -12.40 -15.88 -43.36
N HIS A 25 -11.31 -15.22 -42.90
CA HIS A 25 -10.07 -15.95 -42.56
C HIS A 25 -10.06 -16.47 -41.11
N SER A 26 -10.73 -15.78 -40.17
CA SER A 26 -10.78 -16.19 -38.75
C SER A 26 -11.89 -17.19 -38.42
N GLY A 27 -12.84 -17.40 -39.35
CA GLY A 27 -14.06 -18.18 -39.12
C GLY A 27 -15.06 -17.51 -38.16
N LEU A 28 -14.85 -16.23 -37.83
CA LEU A 28 -15.76 -15.45 -36.99
C LEU A 28 -16.94 -14.93 -37.80
N ASN A 29 -18.12 -14.97 -37.19
CA ASN A 29 -19.31 -14.40 -37.86
C ASN A 29 -19.16 -12.85 -37.96
N ARG A 30 -19.35 -12.30 -39.16
CA ARG A 30 -19.26 -10.88 -39.47
C ARG A 30 -20.14 -10.03 -38.53
N THR A 31 -21.38 -10.46 -38.30
CA THR A 31 -22.31 -9.76 -37.40
C THR A 31 -21.80 -9.71 -35.95
N THR A 32 -21.20 -10.83 -35.49
CA THR A 32 -20.58 -10.89 -34.17
C THR A 32 -19.42 -9.92 -34.05
N LEU A 33 -18.54 -9.87 -35.05
CA LEU A 33 -17.41 -8.96 -35.08
C LEU A 33 -17.86 -7.49 -35.09
N GLN A 34 -18.88 -7.15 -35.89
CA GLN A 34 -19.46 -5.79 -35.90
C GLN A 34 -20.07 -5.40 -34.55
N LYS A 35 -20.78 -6.31 -33.86
CA LYS A 35 -21.33 -6.05 -32.53
C LYS A 35 -20.23 -5.84 -31.48
N ILE A 36 -19.10 -6.55 -31.59
CA ILE A 36 -17.94 -6.34 -30.70
C ILE A 36 -17.33 -4.95 -30.97
N LEU A 37 -17.06 -4.61 -32.21
CA LEU A 37 -16.47 -3.31 -32.57
C LEU A 37 -17.37 -2.12 -32.24
N SER A 38 -18.69 -2.31 -32.22
CA SER A 38 -19.64 -1.28 -31.78
C SER A 38 -19.87 -1.25 -30.28
N GLY A 39 -19.23 -2.14 -29.48
CA GLY A 39 -19.40 -2.22 -28.03
C GLY A 39 -20.70 -2.90 -27.57
N GLN A 40 -21.54 -3.38 -28.51
CA GLN A 40 -22.80 -4.07 -28.19
C GLN A 40 -22.61 -5.48 -27.64
N ARG A 41 -21.41 -6.05 -27.78
CA ARG A 41 -21.05 -7.37 -27.27
C ARG A 41 -19.64 -7.35 -26.71
N LYS A 42 -19.46 -7.94 -25.53
CA LYS A 42 -18.13 -8.18 -24.96
C LYS A 42 -17.34 -9.15 -25.83
N ILE A 43 -16.04 -8.91 -25.96
CA ILE A 43 -15.12 -9.83 -26.62
C ILE A 43 -14.81 -10.99 -25.68
N THR A 44 -14.95 -12.23 -26.13
CA THR A 44 -14.53 -13.41 -25.38
C THR A 44 -13.05 -13.72 -25.63
N LYS A 45 -12.43 -14.50 -24.73
CA LYS A 45 -11.04 -14.94 -24.89
C LYS A 45 -10.81 -15.68 -26.21
N GLU A 46 -11.71 -16.56 -26.59
CA GLU A 46 -11.64 -17.29 -27.87
C GLU A 46 -11.63 -16.34 -29.09
N ILE A 47 -12.50 -15.32 -29.09
CA ILE A 47 -12.55 -14.36 -30.17
C ILE A 47 -11.29 -13.49 -30.20
N TYR A 48 -10.82 -13.07 -29.03
CA TYR A 48 -9.58 -12.30 -28.88
C TYR A 48 -8.39 -13.07 -29.47
N GLU A 49 -8.21 -14.33 -29.08
CA GLU A 49 -7.13 -15.19 -29.57
C GLU A 49 -7.21 -15.43 -31.11
N LYS A 50 -8.41 -15.52 -31.66
CA LYS A 50 -8.60 -15.64 -33.11
C LYS A 50 -8.28 -14.37 -33.90
N LEU A 51 -8.33 -13.21 -33.24
CA LEU A 51 -8.00 -11.91 -33.87
C LEU A 51 -6.52 -11.60 -33.85
N LEU A 52 -5.80 -12.01 -32.81
CA LEU A 52 -4.36 -11.70 -32.61
C LEU A 52 -3.48 -12.00 -33.84
N PRO A 53 -3.63 -13.12 -34.57
CA PRO A 53 -2.79 -13.41 -35.75
C PRO A 53 -2.91 -12.42 -36.91
N PHE A 54 -3.97 -11.59 -36.93
CA PHE A 54 -4.19 -10.59 -37.99
C PHE A 54 -3.54 -9.25 -37.67
N PHE A 55 -3.01 -9.09 -36.45
CA PHE A 55 -2.41 -7.86 -36.00
C PHE A 55 -0.88 -7.97 -35.96
N ALA A 56 -0.19 -7.13 -36.70
CA ALA A 56 1.26 -7.01 -36.59
C ALA A 56 1.61 -6.13 -35.39
N LEU A 57 1.60 -6.72 -34.20
CA LEU A 57 1.79 -6.01 -32.93
C LEU A 57 3.26 -5.94 -32.56
N SER A 58 3.75 -4.76 -32.19
CA SER A 58 4.96 -4.63 -31.40
C SER A 58 4.77 -5.21 -29.98
N PRO A 59 5.83 -5.49 -29.22
CA PRO A 59 5.69 -5.91 -27.83
C PRO A 59 4.88 -4.94 -26.97
N ILE A 60 5.02 -3.62 -27.21
CA ILE A 60 4.28 -2.55 -26.50
C ILE A 60 2.80 -2.58 -26.88
N ASP A 61 2.48 -2.66 -28.17
CA ASP A 61 1.10 -2.73 -28.65
C ASP A 61 0.38 -3.98 -28.13
N LYS A 62 1.11 -5.09 -28.06
CA LYS A 62 0.57 -6.35 -27.51
C LYS A 62 0.21 -6.20 -26.05
N GLU A 63 1.08 -5.58 -25.26
CA GLU A 63 0.83 -5.33 -23.84
C GLU A 63 -0.38 -4.39 -23.66
N GLU A 64 -0.48 -3.32 -24.46
CA GLU A 64 -1.61 -2.40 -24.41
C GLU A 64 -2.93 -3.09 -24.75
N LEU A 65 -2.92 -3.94 -25.78
CA LEU A 65 -4.11 -4.68 -26.22
C LEU A 65 -4.53 -5.72 -25.16
N GLU A 66 -3.57 -6.41 -24.53
CA GLU A 66 -3.83 -7.36 -23.43
C GLU A 66 -4.42 -6.65 -22.21
N GLN A 67 -3.90 -5.50 -21.84
CA GLN A 67 -4.44 -4.70 -20.74
C GLN A 67 -5.87 -4.24 -21.03
N ALA A 68 -6.13 -3.70 -22.24
CA ALA A 68 -7.47 -3.31 -22.65
C ALA A 68 -8.45 -4.50 -22.70
N PHE A 69 -7.97 -5.69 -23.08
CA PHE A 69 -8.76 -6.92 -23.03
C PHE A 69 -9.12 -7.30 -21.60
N LEU A 70 -8.16 -7.28 -20.67
CA LEU A 70 -8.39 -7.57 -19.25
C LEU A 70 -9.38 -6.58 -18.63
N ILE A 71 -9.22 -5.27 -18.91
CA ILE A 71 -10.17 -4.24 -18.45
C ILE A 71 -11.59 -4.54 -18.97
N ASN A 72 -11.72 -4.96 -20.21
CA ASN A 72 -13.03 -5.32 -20.77
C ASN A 72 -13.64 -6.56 -20.10
N GLN A 73 -12.81 -7.52 -19.65
CA GLN A 73 -13.28 -8.74 -18.97
C GLN A 73 -13.73 -8.48 -17.54
N ILE A 74 -12.87 -7.85 -16.74
CA ILE A 74 -13.03 -7.74 -15.28
C ILE A 74 -13.48 -6.36 -14.80
N GLY A 75 -13.48 -5.37 -15.69
CA GLY A 75 -13.75 -3.97 -15.35
C GLY A 75 -12.50 -3.20 -14.92
N PRO A 76 -12.51 -1.85 -15.06
CA PRO A 76 -11.34 -1.01 -14.81
C PRO A 76 -10.92 -1.03 -13.33
N GLU A 77 -11.85 -1.05 -12.39
CA GLU A 77 -11.56 -1.05 -10.94
C GLU A 77 -10.87 -2.35 -10.50
N ARG A 78 -11.40 -3.51 -10.93
CA ARG A 78 -10.76 -4.80 -10.64
C ARG A 78 -9.40 -4.92 -11.30
N PHE A 79 -9.26 -4.41 -12.53
CA PHE A 79 -7.97 -4.39 -13.21
C PHE A 79 -6.93 -3.57 -12.42
N GLN A 80 -7.29 -2.37 -11.96
CA GLN A 80 -6.40 -1.56 -11.11
C GLN A 80 -6.03 -2.30 -9.83
N THR A 81 -6.99 -2.92 -9.17
CA THR A 81 -6.77 -3.75 -7.99
C THR A 81 -5.74 -4.86 -8.26
N HIS A 82 -5.90 -5.60 -9.38
CA HIS A 82 -4.95 -6.65 -9.77
C HIS A 82 -3.56 -6.08 -10.05
N MET A 83 -3.46 -4.92 -10.69
CA MET A 83 -2.18 -4.27 -10.97
C MET A 83 -1.47 -3.82 -9.69
N GLU A 84 -2.20 -3.29 -8.71
CA GLU A 84 -1.58 -2.93 -7.42
C GLU A 84 -1.13 -4.15 -6.62
N ILE A 85 -1.92 -5.24 -6.62
CA ILE A 85 -1.50 -6.52 -6.01
C ILE A 85 -0.24 -7.05 -6.71
N LYS A 86 -0.21 -7.03 -8.05
CA LYS A 86 0.97 -7.45 -8.83
C LYS A 86 2.20 -6.63 -8.43
N ARG A 87 2.07 -5.30 -8.32
CA ARG A 87 3.16 -4.42 -7.88
C ARG A 87 3.66 -4.78 -6.47
N ILE A 88 2.75 -5.08 -5.54
CA ILE A 88 3.11 -5.53 -4.20
C ILE A 88 3.93 -6.83 -4.27
N LEU A 89 3.50 -7.80 -5.06
CA LEU A 89 4.19 -9.09 -5.21
C LEU A 89 5.54 -8.95 -5.94
N GLU A 90 5.68 -7.95 -6.81
CA GLU A 90 6.92 -7.64 -7.53
C GLU A 90 7.88 -6.75 -6.74
N MET A 91 7.47 -6.19 -5.60
CA MET A 91 8.37 -5.42 -4.73
C MET A 91 9.50 -6.35 -4.27
N SER A 92 10.73 -6.06 -4.75
CA SER A 92 11.91 -6.81 -4.32
C SER A 92 12.29 -6.44 -2.89
N THR A 93 12.91 -7.35 -2.18
CA THR A 93 13.50 -7.08 -0.86
C THR A 93 14.46 -5.90 -0.92
N SER A 94 15.24 -5.74 -2.00
CA SER A 94 16.10 -4.58 -2.20
C SER A 94 15.33 -3.25 -2.28
N THR A 95 14.14 -3.25 -2.88
CA THR A 95 13.28 -2.06 -2.92
C THR A 95 12.68 -1.74 -1.55
N LEU A 96 12.37 -2.77 -0.75
CA LEU A 96 11.84 -2.60 0.60
C LEU A 96 12.90 -2.10 1.58
N TYR A 97 14.16 -2.53 1.40
CA TYR A 97 15.31 -2.15 2.24
C TYR A 97 16.14 -0.99 1.69
N GLN A 98 15.75 -0.37 0.57
CA GLN A 98 16.44 0.84 0.12
C GLN A 98 16.27 1.95 1.17
N THR A 99 17.16 1.91 2.13
CA THR A 99 17.57 3.08 2.91
C THR A 99 18.48 3.92 2.02
N ASP A 100 17.99 4.31 0.84
CA ASP A 100 18.69 5.32 0.08
C ASP A 100 18.92 6.49 1.02
N ASP A 101 20.15 6.95 1.07
CA ASP A 101 20.52 8.20 1.74
C ASP A 101 19.38 9.17 1.53
N SER A 102 18.71 9.51 2.62
CA SER A 102 17.46 10.28 2.57
C SER A 102 17.62 11.35 1.50
N PRO A 103 16.86 11.36 0.40
CA PRO A 103 17.01 12.37 -0.65
C PRO A 103 16.72 13.78 -0.11
N TYR A 104 16.39 13.85 1.15
CA TYR A 104 16.10 15.05 1.90
C TYR A 104 17.28 15.35 2.84
N ASP A 105 17.96 16.45 2.63
CA ASP A 105 18.81 17.08 3.66
C ASP A 105 17.89 17.49 4.82
N LEU A 106 17.61 16.52 5.71
CA LEU A 106 16.73 16.77 6.85
C LEU A 106 17.38 17.79 7.77
N ILE A 107 16.70 18.90 7.95
CA ILE A 107 17.13 19.95 8.87
C ILE A 107 16.58 19.61 10.25
N VAL A 108 17.47 19.23 11.16
CA VAL A 108 17.10 19.03 12.56
C VAL A 108 16.87 20.39 13.21
N SER A 109 15.64 20.62 13.63
CA SER A 109 15.26 21.83 14.35
C SER A 109 15.40 21.63 15.86
N ASN A 110 15.81 22.70 16.59
CA ASN A 110 15.78 22.65 18.05
C ASN A 110 14.32 22.74 18.53
N VAL A 111 13.74 21.59 18.89
CA VAL A 111 12.35 21.46 19.32
C VAL A 111 12.03 22.27 20.58
N ASP A 112 13.04 22.51 21.48
CA ASP A 112 12.87 23.27 22.72
C ASP A 112 12.63 24.76 22.49
N THR A 113 12.91 25.23 21.28
CA THR A 113 12.68 26.65 20.90
C THR A 113 11.29 26.86 20.29
N TRP A 114 10.51 25.80 20.09
CA TRP A 114 9.21 25.92 19.47
C TRP A 114 8.18 26.53 20.44
N SER A 115 7.22 27.25 19.89
CA SER A 115 6.06 27.70 20.64
C SER A 115 5.12 26.52 20.95
N ASN A 116 4.35 26.64 22.04
CA ASN A 116 3.39 25.59 22.43
C ASN A 116 2.32 25.28 21.35
N CYS A 117 2.15 26.19 20.38
CA CYS A 117 1.26 26.01 19.25
C CYS A 117 1.93 26.63 18.01
N MET A 118 2.18 25.83 17.00
CA MET A 118 2.87 26.25 15.77
C MET A 118 2.19 25.66 14.54
N LEU A 119 1.76 26.52 13.61
CA LEU A 119 1.27 26.11 12.30
C LEU A 119 2.44 26.04 11.33
N ILE A 120 2.58 24.92 10.64
CA ILE A 120 3.58 24.74 9.59
C ILE A 120 2.90 24.36 8.27
N GLN A 121 3.53 24.78 7.17
CA GLN A 121 3.06 24.54 5.80
C GLN A 121 4.16 23.90 4.97
N GLY A 122 3.75 22.94 4.14
CA GLY A 122 4.63 22.17 3.26
C GLY A 122 4.96 20.80 3.84
N THR A 123 4.80 19.77 3.01
CA THR A 123 5.02 18.35 3.39
C THR A 123 6.44 18.13 3.90
N TYR A 124 7.44 18.76 3.28
CA TYR A 124 8.84 18.66 3.70
C TYR A 124 9.10 19.20 5.10
N GLN A 125 8.52 20.36 5.42
CA GLN A 125 8.61 20.97 6.76
C GLN A 125 7.95 20.08 7.82
N ILE A 126 6.85 19.43 7.47
CA ILE A 126 6.15 18.49 8.36
C ILE A 126 7.03 17.25 8.61
N VAL A 127 7.65 16.70 7.58
CA VAL A 127 8.60 15.58 7.72
C VAL A 127 9.76 15.95 8.64
N ASN A 128 10.36 17.13 8.44
CA ASN A 128 11.44 17.66 9.30
C ASN A 128 11.00 17.83 10.76
N ALA A 129 9.78 18.28 10.98
CA ALA A 129 9.24 18.44 12.33
C ALA A 129 9.05 17.09 13.03
N ILE A 130 8.45 16.11 12.36
CA ILE A 130 8.26 14.75 12.87
C ILE A 130 9.63 14.13 13.19
N TYR A 131 10.57 14.23 12.26
CA TYR A 131 11.94 13.74 12.45
C TYR A 131 12.64 14.38 13.64
N SER A 132 12.56 15.72 13.77
CA SER A 132 13.19 16.46 14.87
C SER A 132 12.64 16.07 16.23
N VAL A 133 11.31 15.91 16.34
CA VAL A 133 10.66 15.46 17.58
C VAL A 133 11.02 14.01 17.89
N ALA A 134 11.00 13.13 16.88
CA ALA A 134 11.39 11.73 17.04
C ALA A 134 12.85 11.60 17.53
N LEU A 135 13.77 12.35 16.92
CA LEU A 135 15.18 12.35 17.30
C LEU A 135 15.37 12.84 18.74
N LYS A 136 14.67 13.91 19.13
CA LYS A 136 14.68 14.37 20.52
C LYS A 136 14.18 13.28 21.46
N ASN A 137 13.03 12.65 21.17
CA ASN A 137 12.47 11.62 22.03
C ASN A 137 13.42 10.44 22.22
N VAL A 138 14.05 9.97 21.13
CA VAL A 138 15.03 8.86 21.20
C VAL A 138 16.25 9.21 22.05
N THR A 139 16.60 10.49 22.13
CA THR A 139 17.76 10.95 22.92
C THR A 139 17.46 11.33 24.37
N THR A 140 16.20 11.65 24.70
CA THR A 140 15.82 12.16 26.03
C THR A 140 14.87 11.26 26.81
N GLU A 141 14.14 10.36 26.16
CA GLU A 141 13.11 9.54 26.79
C GLU A 141 13.59 8.09 26.95
N ASP A 142 13.27 7.46 28.07
CA ASP A 142 13.58 6.06 28.32
C ASP A 142 12.73 5.12 27.42
N HIS A 143 11.50 5.54 27.09
CA HIS A 143 10.57 4.80 26.27
C HIS A 143 10.03 5.71 25.15
N PRO A 144 10.84 5.98 24.11
CA PRO A 144 10.42 6.84 23.01
C PRO A 144 9.35 6.18 22.17
N PHE A 145 8.26 6.92 21.88
CA PHE A 145 7.18 6.41 21.06
C PHE A 145 6.66 7.42 20.03
N ILE A 146 6.09 6.88 18.98
CA ILE A 146 5.25 7.61 18.01
C ILE A 146 3.97 6.81 17.79
N TYR A 147 2.84 7.41 18.11
CA TYR A 147 1.51 6.86 17.82
C TYR A 147 0.88 7.69 16.73
N THR A 148 0.37 7.02 15.70
CA THR A 148 -0.14 7.72 14.53
C THR A 148 -1.53 7.25 14.16
N PHE A 149 -2.37 8.21 13.77
CA PHE A 149 -3.61 7.98 13.07
C PHE A 149 -3.55 8.76 11.76
N ALA A 150 -3.38 8.05 10.65
CA ALA A 150 -3.17 8.66 9.34
C ALA A 150 -3.78 7.81 8.22
N ASP A 151 -4.17 8.46 7.13
CA ASP A 151 -4.60 7.77 5.90
C ASP A 151 -3.38 7.31 5.09
N MET A 152 -3.00 6.07 5.25
CA MET A 152 -1.88 5.47 4.53
C MET A 152 -2.15 5.19 3.05
N SER A 153 -3.38 5.40 2.56
CA SER A 153 -3.64 5.37 1.11
C SER A 153 -3.10 6.60 0.38
N HIS A 154 -2.84 7.69 1.13
CA HIS A 154 -2.32 8.93 0.56
C HIS A 154 -0.84 8.77 0.13
N PRO A 155 -0.45 9.24 -1.08
CA PRO A 155 0.91 9.06 -1.59
C PRO A 155 2.01 9.58 -0.68
N TYR A 156 1.74 10.65 0.07
CA TYR A 156 2.72 11.27 0.98
C TYR A 156 2.78 10.60 2.37
N ALA A 157 1.85 9.73 2.72
CA ALA A 157 1.83 9.15 4.06
C ALA A 157 3.09 8.33 4.39
N SER A 158 3.61 7.58 3.43
CA SER A 158 4.84 6.79 3.61
C SER A 158 6.09 7.66 3.79
N ILE A 159 6.09 8.89 3.28
CA ILE A 159 7.24 9.81 3.37
C ILE A 159 7.53 10.19 4.82
N PHE A 160 6.50 10.27 5.67
CA PHE A 160 6.68 10.63 7.09
C PHE A 160 7.47 9.59 7.89
N PHE A 161 7.42 8.32 7.51
CA PHE A 161 8.13 7.24 8.20
C PHE A 161 9.52 6.96 7.61
N LYS A 162 9.75 7.28 6.35
CA LYS A 162 11.01 6.99 5.67
C LYS A 162 12.26 7.51 6.40
N PRO A 163 12.27 8.74 6.95
CA PRO A 163 13.43 9.23 7.71
C PRO A 163 13.68 8.45 9.01
N LEU A 164 12.67 7.76 9.53
CA LEU A 164 12.77 6.97 10.76
C LEU A 164 13.36 5.56 10.55
N TYR A 165 13.71 5.21 9.29
CA TYR A 165 14.36 3.92 9.01
C TYR A 165 15.85 3.89 9.38
N HIS A 166 16.42 5.01 9.76
CA HIS A 166 17.80 5.08 10.21
C HIS A 166 17.99 4.32 11.56
N PRO A 167 19.11 3.58 11.76
CA PRO A 167 19.36 2.79 12.97
C PRO A 167 19.27 3.56 14.29
N THR A 168 19.47 4.89 14.27
CA THR A 168 19.28 5.77 15.44
C THR A 168 17.90 5.60 16.10
N PHE A 169 16.88 5.22 15.32
CA PHE A 169 15.51 5.02 15.79
C PHE A 169 15.19 3.59 16.29
N GLN A 170 16.21 2.75 16.48
CA GLN A 170 16.02 1.42 17.05
C GLN A 170 15.27 1.41 18.39
N PRO A 171 15.45 2.36 19.33
CA PRO A 171 14.67 2.37 20.56
C PRO A 171 13.22 2.83 20.38
N LEU A 172 12.87 3.37 19.20
CA LEU A 172 11.56 3.98 18.99
C LEU A 172 10.49 2.91 18.82
N HIS A 173 9.37 3.10 19.53
CA HIS A 173 8.17 2.29 19.39
C HIS A 173 7.11 3.04 18.58
N VAL A 174 6.74 2.52 17.41
CA VAL A 174 5.71 3.09 16.55
C VAL A 174 4.46 2.23 16.60
N LYS A 175 3.34 2.87 16.96
CA LYS A 175 1.99 2.29 16.79
C LYS A 175 1.23 3.06 15.75
N HIS A 176 0.78 2.36 14.72
CA HIS A 176 0.04 2.97 13.64
C HIS A 176 -1.39 2.44 13.61
N LEU A 177 -2.38 3.33 13.75
CA LEU A 177 -3.79 3.01 13.64
C LEU A 177 -4.29 3.44 12.26
N ILE A 178 -4.82 2.50 11.51
CA ILE A 178 -5.35 2.71 10.17
C ILE A 178 -6.85 2.44 10.10
N GLU A 179 -7.49 3.15 9.18
CA GLU A 179 -8.89 2.97 8.85
C GLU A 179 -9.01 2.22 7.53
N TYR A 180 -9.49 0.97 7.59
CA TYR A 180 -9.91 0.24 6.40
C TYR A 180 -11.35 0.56 6.05
N GLN A 181 -11.62 0.72 4.77
CA GLN A 181 -12.98 0.89 4.28
C GLN A 181 -13.68 -0.47 4.18
N LYS A 182 -14.91 -0.55 4.73
CA LYS A 182 -15.76 -1.71 4.46
C LYS A 182 -16.14 -1.70 2.99
N THR A 183 -15.86 -2.78 2.31
CA THR A 183 -16.39 -3.05 0.98
C THR A 183 -17.89 -3.31 1.13
N GLN A 184 -18.73 -2.42 0.62
CA GLN A 184 -20.12 -2.74 0.47
C GLN A 184 -20.26 -3.79 -0.63
N MET A 185 -20.80 -4.95 -0.29
CA MET A 185 -21.15 -5.99 -1.26
C MET A 185 -22.47 -5.63 -1.97
N ASP A 186 -22.58 -4.43 -2.49
CA ASP A 186 -23.70 -4.05 -3.34
C ASP A 186 -23.32 -4.36 -4.79
N GLY A 187 -23.65 -5.58 -5.23
CA GLY A 187 -23.52 -5.98 -6.62
C GLY A 187 -22.05 -6.11 -7.10
N GLU A 188 -21.73 -5.62 -8.25
CA GLU A 188 -20.49 -5.91 -8.98
C GLU A 188 -19.28 -5.00 -8.65
N ASN A 189 -19.41 -4.00 -7.78
CA ASN A 189 -18.36 -3.01 -7.53
C ASN A 189 -17.57 -3.28 -6.25
N TYR A 190 -16.38 -3.89 -6.41
CA TYR A 190 -15.37 -4.05 -5.36
C TYR A 190 -14.35 -2.92 -5.43
N ASP A 191 -14.55 -1.83 -4.72
CA ASP A 191 -13.52 -0.80 -4.56
C ASP A 191 -12.60 -1.15 -3.37
N ASN A 192 -11.69 -2.08 -3.60
CA ASN A 192 -10.65 -2.45 -2.61
C ASN A 192 -9.33 -1.69 -2.79
N ILE A 193 -9.26 -0.81 -3.76
CA ILE A 193 -8.00 -0.16 -4.14
C ILE A 193 -7.43 0.67 -2.99
N HIS A 194 -8.29 1.34 -2.21
CA HIS A 194 -7.88 2.10 -1.03
C HIS A 194 -7.17 1.23 0.01
N ASN A 195 -7.76 0.09 0.37
CA ASN A 195 -7.17 -0.82 1.36
C ASN A 195 -5.86 -1.44 0.87
N ILE A 196 -5.76 -1.71 -0.43
CA ILE A 196 -4.55 -2.24 -1.06
C ILE A 196 -3.44 -1.18 -1.11
N GLN A 197 -3.77 0.08 -1.38
CA GLN A 197 -2.82 1.18 -1.33
C GLN A 197 -2.27 1.39 0.09
N ILE A 198 -3.11 1.29 1.11
CA ILE A 198 -2.67 1.32 2.52
C ILE A 198 -1.63 0.22 2.75
N LEU A 199 -1.94 -1.03 2.39
CA LEU A 199 -1.02 -2.15 2.58
C LEU A 199 0.31 -1.93 1.84
N LYS A 200 0.26 -1.51 0.59
CA LYS A 200 1.44 -1.21 -0.22
C LYS A 200 2.35 -0.16 0.44
N ASN A 201 1.75 0.91 0.97
CA ASN A 201 2.51 2.00 1.59
C ASN A 201 3.07 1.63 2.98
N LEU A 202 2.49 0.63 3.66
CA LEU A 202 2.97 0.12 4.94
C LEU A 202 4.11 -0.91 4.82
N LEU A 203 4.14 -1.68 3.75
CA LEU A 203 5.12 -2.76 3.58
C LEU A 203 6.58 -2.33 3.78
N PRO A 204 7.05 -1.18 3.25
CA PRO A 204 8.40 -0.71 3.50
C PRO A 204 8.69 -0.48 4.99
N SER A 205 7.71 0.01 5.75
CA SER A 205 7.89 0.24 7.20
C SER A 205 8.10 -1.05 7.97
N PHE A 206 7.41 -2.13 7.61
CA PHE A 206 7.62 -3.44 8.23
C PHE A 206 9.01 -4.02 7.95
N ALA A 207 9.54 -3.73 6.77
CA ALA A 207 10.83 -4.27 6.34
C ALA A 207 12.01 -3.45 6.84
N ALA A 208 11.89 -2.12 6.85
CA ALA A 208 13.01 -1.20 7.01
C ALA A 208 13.06 -0.50 8.37
N PHE A 209 11.96 -0.49 9.15
CA PHE A 209 11.96 0.20 10.43
C PHE A 209 12.81 -0.57 11.47
N PRO A 210 13.80 0.08 12.10
CA PRO A 210 14.74 -0.60 12.99
C PRO A 210 14.19 -0.89 14.39
N GLY A 211 13.15 -0.15 14.82
CA GLY A 211 12.52 -0.29 16.12
C GLY A 211 11.31 -1.23 16.10
N THR A 212 10.40 -1.03 17.05
CA THR A 212 9.14 -1.78 17.09
C THR A 212 8.07 -1.07 16.28
N PHE A 213 7.48 -1.76 15.32
CA PHE A 213 6.43 -1.21 14.45
C PHE A 213 5.17 -2.08 14.52
N GLU A 214 4.13 -1.57 15.17
CA GLU A 214 2.83 -2.22 15.31
C GLU A 214 1.80 -1.49 14.47
N VAL A 215 0.98 -2.25 13.73
CA VAL A 215 -0.15 -1.69 12.98
C VAL A 215 -1.45 -2.28 13.49
N HIS A 216 -2.36 -1.40 13.79
CA HIS A 216 -3.73 -1.71 14.19
C HIS A 216 -4.70 -1.18 13.15
N TYR A 217 -5.85 -1.85 12.99
CA TYR A 217 -6.87 -1.44 12.04
C TYR A 217 -8.27 -1.57 12.59
N TYR A 218 -9.16 -0.75 12.07
CA TYR A 218 -10.60 -0.90 12.23
C TYR A 218 -11.29 -0.65 10.88
N TYR A 219 -12.52 -1.16 10.75
CA TYR A 219 -13.32 -0.91 9.57
C TYR A 219 -14.32 0.21 9.83
N SER A 220 -14.37 1.19 8.93
CA SER A 220 -15.40 2.22 8.93
C SER A 220 -16.29 2.13 7.70
N ALA A 221 -17.51 2.65 7.85
CA ALA A 221 -18.36 2.94 6.70
C ALA A 221 -17.79 4.17 5.98
N ARG A 222 -17.61 4.04 4.65
CA ARG A 222 -17.09 5.12 3.80
C ARG A 222 -17.89 6.41 3.99
N ASN A 223 -17.32 7.38 4.68
CA ASN A 223 -17.92 8.70 4.82
C ASN A 223 -16.87 9.79 4.54
N ARG A 224 -16.58 9.98 3.25
CA ARG A 224 -15.64 11.01 2.76
C ARG A 224 -16.01 12.42 3.25
N PHE A 225 -17.28 12.70 3.49
CA PHE A 225 -17.72 14.00 4.00
C PHE A 225 -17.22 14.31 5.40
N LYS A 226 -17.15 13.31 6.30
CA LYS A 226 -16.65 13.54 7.66
C LYS A 226 -15.17 13.91 7.68
N GLN A 227 -14.37 13.30 6.85
CA GLN A 227 -12.92 13.60 6.76
C GLN A 227 -12.68 14.99 6.16
N GLN A 228 -13.45 15.39 5.15
CA GLN A 228 -13.30 16.69 4.52
C GLN A 228 -13.83 17.85 5.39
N ALA A 229 -14.76 17.58 6.29
CA ALA A 229 -15.31 18.60 7.21
C ALA A 229 -14.37 18.93 8.39
N THR A 230 -13.30 18.15 8.60
CA THR A 230 -12.34 18.35 9.69
C THR A 230 -11.04 18.91 9.12
N ALA A 231 -10.58 20.05 9.65
CA ALA A 231 -9.37 20.69 9.18
C ALA A 231 -8.11 19.81 9.38
N PHE A 232 -8.08 19.08 10.49
CA PHE A 232 -6.97 18.19 10.88
C PHE A 232 -7.52 16.84 11.34
N PRO A 233 -7.88 15.93 10.41
CA PRO A 233 -8.45 14.64 10.75
C PRO A 233 -7.42 13.62 11.22
N TYR A 234 -6.15 13.85 10.93
CA TYR A 234 -5.05 12.94 11.22
C TYR A 234 -4.09 13.52 12.23
N TYR A 235 -3.37 12.67 12.93
CA TYR A 235 -2.41 13.13 13.93
C TYR A 235 -1.29 12.14 14.19
N VAL A 236 -0.18 12.70 14.69
CA VAL A 236 0.97 11.99 15.23
C VAL A 236 1.13 12.42 16.69
N ILE A 237 1.20 11.47 17.61
CA ILE A 237 1.45 11.70 19.03
C ILE A 237 2.83 11.13 19.35
N THR A 238 3.65 11.93 20.03
CA THR A 238 4.97 11.52 20.52
C THR A 238 5.00 11.68 22.03
N ASN A 239 6.12 11.44 22.69
CA ASN A 239 6.22 11.64 24.14
C ASN A 239 5.87 13.07 24.58
N THR A 240 6.11 14.07 23.75
CA THR A 240 6.04 15.49 24.15
C THR A 240 5.13 16.34 23.27
N HIS A 241 4.76 15.90 22.08
CA HIS A 241 4.03 16.70 21.10
C HIS A 241 2.87 15.93 20.46
N VAL A 242 1.87 16.69 20.05
CA VAL A 242 0.81 16.25 19.13
C VAL A 242 0.97 17.05 17.84
N ILE A 243 1.08 16.37 16.73
CA ILE A 243 1.17 16.97 15.39
C ILE A 243 -0.11 16.62 14.65
N LEU A 244 -0.98 17.61 14.46
CA LEU A 244 -2.23 17.46 13.73
C LEU A 244 -1.98 17.69 12.25
N LEU A 245 -2.51 16.80 11.39
CA LEU A 245 -2.23 16.80 9.95
C LEU A 245 -3.50 17.08 9.15
N SER A 246 -3.39 17.97 8.16
CA SER A 246 -4.46 18.21 7.20
C SER A 246 -4.70 16.97 6.30
N PRO A 247 -5.88 16.88 5.64
CA PRO A 247 -6.18 15.77 4.73
C PRO A 247 -5.18 15.61 3.58
N THR A 248 -4.56 16.70 3.14
CA THR A 248 -3.58 16.72 2.04
C THR A 248 -2.14 16.54 2.52
N TYR A 249 -1.91 16.48 3.82
CA TYR A 249 -0.56 16.44 4.43
C TYR A 249 0.35 17.63 4.07
N GLU A 250 -0.24 18.77 3.70
CA GLU A 250 0.48 19.99 3.33
C GLU A 250 0.51 21.02 4.46
N THR A 251 -0.33 20.84 5.48
CA THR A 251 -0.43 21.72 6.65
C THR A 251 -0.48 20.88 7.91
N ALA A 252 0.26 21.30 8.93
CA ALA A 252 0.21 20.70 10.24
C ALA A 252 0.18 21.75 11.36
N LEU A 253 -0.46 21.38 12.47
CA LEU A 253 -0.46 22.15 13.70
C LEU A 253 0.27 21.34 14.78
N ILE A 254 1.39 21.88 15.26
CA ILE A 254 2.20 21.25 16.31
C ILE A 254 1.79 21.84 17.66
N LEU A 255 1.50 20.97 18.61
CA LEU A 255 1.03 21.28 19.93
C LEU A 255 1.91 20.60 20.98
N SER A 256 2.35 21.33 22.01
CA SER A 256 3.12 20.81 23.15
C SER A 256 2.43 21.05 24.50
N ASP A 257 1.18 21.49 24.49
CA ASP A 257 0.38 21.63 25.71
C ASP A 257 0.05 20.25 26.30
N LYS A 258 0.34 20.09 27.59
CA LYS A 258 0.21 18.83 28.29
C LYS A 258 -1.23 18.32 28.33
N ALA A 259 -2.21 19.19 28.56
CA ALA A 259 -3.61 18.78 28.63
C ALA A 259 -4.14 18.32 27.26
N ILE A 260 -3.71 19.00 26.18
CA ILE A 260 -4.04 18.59 24.83
C ILE A 260 -3.36 17.25 24.50
N HIS A 261 -2.10 17.08 24.89
CA HIS A 261 -1.37 15.84 24.68
C HIS A 261 -2.05 14.65 25.37
N GLU A 262 -2.38 14.78 26.66
CA GLU A 262 -3.08 13.75 27.44
C GLU A 262 -4.45 13.40 26.83
N TYR A 263 -5.20 14.40 26.33
CA TYR A 263 -6.47 14.20 25.64
C TYR A 263 -6.32 13.35 24.38
N TYR A 264 -5.34 13.68 23.50
CA TYR A 264 -5.12 12.93 22.28
C TYR A 264 -4.61 11.52 22.54
N LEU A 265 -3.70 11.36 23.51
CA LEU A 265 -3.19 10.05 23.91
C LEU A 265 -4.31 9.15 24.43
N HIS A 266 -5.15 9.66 25.32
CA HIS A 266 -6.30 8.93 25.84
C HIS A 266 -7.30 8.51 24.73
N ASN A 267 -7.62 9.43 23.82
CA ASN A 267 -8.47 9.10 22.67
C ASN A 267 -7.87 8.04 21.77
N TYR A 268 -6.56 8.11 21.52
CA TYR A 268 -5.86 7.12 20.72
C TYR A 268 -5.94 5.74 21.36
N GLU A 269 -5.69 5.64 22.66
CA GLU A 269 -5.80 4.38 23.42
C GLU A 269 -7.20 3.79 23.38
N GLN A 270 -8.24 4.61 23.47
CA GLN A 270 -9.63 4.17 23.32
C GLN A 270 -9.92 3.60 21.92
N LEU A 271 -9.40 4.23 20.87
CA LEU A 271 -9.52 3.73 19.50
C LEU A 271 -8.75 2.43 19.33
N LEU A 272 -7.53 2.37 19.87
CA LEU A 272 -6.67 1.20 19.83
C LEU A 272 -7.34 -0.01 20.50
N ALA A 273 -7.97 0.19 21.66
CA ALA A 273 -8.70 -0.87 22.39
C ALA A 273 -9.87 -1.48 21.58
N ARG A 274 -10.37 -0.77 20.57
CA ARG A 274 -11.45 -1.23 19.68
C ARG A 274 -10.97 -1.68 18.32
N SER A 275 -9.68 -1.64 18.10
CA SER A 275 -9.04 -2.03 16.83
C SER A 275 -8.54 -3.48 16.88
N ASN A 276 -8.21 -4.02 15.72
CA ASN A 276 -7.56 -5.31 15.59
C ASN A 276 -6.10 -5.11 15.21
N ILE A 277 -5.24 -6.03 15.65
CA ILE A 277 -3.83 -6.03 15.24
C ILE A 277 -3.75 -6.54 13.80
N LEU A 278 -3.10 -5.77 12.93
CA LEU A 278 -2.81 -6.16 11.55
C LEU A 278 -1.53 -7.00 11.48
N THR A 279 -0.55 -6.64 12.31
CA THR A 279 0.75 -7.31 12.33
C THR A 279 1.11 -7.64 13.76
N SER A 280 1.38 -8.91 14.00
CA SER A 280 2.16 -9.35 15.16
C SER A 280 3.57 -9.65 14.66
N GLY A 281 4.54 -8.81 14.99
CA GLY A 281 5.93 -9.08 14.68
C GLY A 281 6.39 -10.33 15.45
N ALA A 282 6.85 -11.36 14.76
CA ALA A 282 7.60 -12.44 15.38
C ALA A 282 8.94 -11.85 15.81
N GLN A 283 9.09 -11.52 17.08
CA GLN A 283 10.33 -10.96 17.64
C GLN A 283 11.36 -12.05 17.98
N THR A 284 10.90 -13.29 18.10
CA THR A 284 11.73 -14.44 18.39
C THR A 284 11.49 -15.59 17.39
N PRO A 285 12.45 -16.51 17.21
CA PRO A 285 12.22 -17.71 16.42
C PRO A 285 11.01 -18.53 16.90
N LEU A 286 10.72 -18.51 18.20
CA LEU A 286 9.55 -19.18 18.77
C LEU A 286 8.23 -18.51 18.35
N ASP A 287 8.20 -17.18 18.29
CA ASP A 287 7.04 -16.44 17.79
C ASP A 287 6.78 -16.75 16.31
N LEU A 288 7.85 -16.86 15.50
CA LEU A 288 7.75 -17.25 14.10
C LEU A 288 7.15 -18.65 13.96
N LEU A 289 7.61 -19.62 14.78
CA LEU A 289 7.06 -20.96 14.81
C LEU A 289 5.59 -20.97 15.23
N ASN A 290 5.20 -20.15 16.19
CA ASN A 290 3.80 -20.00 16.62
C ASN A 290 2.92 -19.42 15.50
N VAL A 291 3.43 -18.43 14.77
CA VAL A 291 2.73 -17.87 13.58
C VAL A 291 2.57 -18.94 12.51
N LEU A 292 3.64 -19.69 12.20
CA LEU A 292 3.60 -20.76 11.20
C LEU A 292 2.67 -21.91 11.59
N ASN A 293 2.65 -22.28 12.89
CA ASN A 293 1.74 -23.30 13.42
C ASN A 293 0.27 -22.85 13.44
N GLY A 294 0.02 -21.53 13.48
CA GLY A 294 -1.33 -20.95 13.40
C GLY A 294 -1.88 -20.85 11.98
N VAL A 295 -1.06 -21.09 10.97
CA VAL A 295 -1.52 -21.11 9.56
C VAL A 295 -2.25 -22.42 9.33
N ASP A 296 -3.56 -22.35 9.00
CA ASP A 296 -4.37 -23.51 8.71
C ASP A 296 -3.81 -24.27 7.48
N PRO A 297 -3.33 -25.52 7.65
CA PRO A 297 -2.81 -26.32 6.54
C PRO A 297 -3.88 -26.66 5.48
N ALA A 298 -5.17 -26.43 5.77
CA ALA A 298 -6.25 -26.58 4.78
C ALA A 298 -6.33 -25.39 3.79
N LEU A 299 -5.63 -24.29 4.06
CA LEU A 299 -5.44 -23.22 3.07
C LEU A 299 -4.50 -23.74 1.98
N ASN A 300 -5.06 -24.22 0.87
CA ASN A 300 -4.35 -24.87 -0.22
C ASN A 300 -3.26 -24.02 -0.92
N TYR A 301 -3.14 -22.73 -0.62
CA TYR A 301 -2.12 -21.83 -1.16
C TYR A 301 -1.78 -20.72 -0.16
N PRO A 302 -0.94 -20.96 0.85
CA PRO A 302 -0.45 -19.88 1.68
C PRO A 302 0.44 -18.97 0.83
N ILE A 303 0.04 -17.72 0.66
CA ILE A 303 0.93 -16.69 0.16
C ILE A 303 1.82 -16.27 1.34
N CYS A 304 3.03 -16.78 1.38
CA CYS A 304 4.01 -16.39 2.38
C CYS A 304 4.85 -15.25 1.80
N LEU A 305 4.56 -14.01 2.16
CA LEU A 305 5.44 -12.86 1.91
C LEU A 305 6.56 -12.88 2.94
N ASN A 306 7.66 -13.52 2.59
CA ASN A 306 8.83 -13.58 3.45
C ASN A 306 9.76 -12.42 3.10
N ILE A 307 9.74 -11.38 3.92
CA ILE A 307 10.56 -10.16 3.75
C ILE A 307 12.00 -10.39 4.21
N GLN A 308 12.23 -11.39 5.06
CA GLN A 308 13.58 -11.81 5.46
C GLN A 308 13.97 -13.10 4.74
N PRO A 309 15.27 -13.31 4.42
CA PRO A 309 15.71 -14.59 3.90
C PRO A 309 15.35 -15.66 4.93
N THR A 310 14.54 -16.61 4.51
CA THR A 310 14.15 -17.74 5.36
C THR A 310 15.40 -18.43 5.86
N ILE A 311 15.43 -18.79 7.14
CA ILE A 311 16.50 -19.61 7.75
C ILE A 311 16.77 -20.85 6.89
N GLU A 312 15.74 -21.38 6.23
CA GLU A 312 15.81 -22.50 5.28
C GLU A 312 16.87 -22.34 4.17
N LYS A 313 17.12 -21.11 3.70
CA LYS A 313 18.18 -20.85 2.72
C LYS A 313 19.61 -21.02 3.27
N TYR A 314 19.73 -20.98 4.59
CA TYR A 314 21.02 -21.12 5.29
C TYR A 314 21.16 -22.45 6.02
N LEU A 315 20.08 -23.26 6.10
CA LEU A 315 20.12 -24.60 6.66
C LEU A 315 20.67 -25.56 5.60
N THR A 316 21.89 -26.03 5.81
CA THR A 316 22.41 -27.17 5.04
C THR A 316 21.73 -28.46 5.50
N PRO A 317 21.62 -29.49 4.64
CA PRO A 317 21.10 -30.81 5.05
C PRO A 317 21.76 -31.34 6.33
N GLU A 318 23.05 -31.12 6.49
CA GLU A 318 23.81 -31.52 7.70
C GLU A 318 23.40 -30.76 8.96
N MET A 319 22.99 -29.49 8.83
CA MET A 319 22.45 -28.70 9.95
C MET A 319 21.04 -29.17 10.33
N ILE A 320 20.24 -29.56 9.34
CA ILE A 320 18.89 -30.09 9.59
C ILE A 320 19.00 -31.43 10.33
N ASP A 321 19.85 -32.33 9.86
CA ASP A 321 20.08 -33.66 10.48
C ASP A 321 20.65 -33.54 11.88
N LYS A 322 21.50 -32.53 12.15
CA LYS A 322 22.15 -32.36 13.46
C LYS A 322 21.30 -31.67 14.50
N TYR A 323 20.40 -30.76 14.12
CA TYR A 323 19.71 -29.87 15.06
C TYR A 323 18.19 -29.95 15.04
N MET A 324 17.58 -30.65 14.09
CA MET A 324 16.11 -30.71 13.96
C MET A 324 15.54 -32.13 14.09
N LEU A 325 16.37 -33.18 14.24
CA LEU A 325 15.95 -34.56 14.40
C LEU A 325 16.24 -35.13 15.83
N GLU A 326 16.67 -34.32 16.78
CA GLU A 326 16.68 -34.59 18.20
C GLU A 326 15.45 -33.89 18.84
#